data_88b83aee1b965779da81da9efbfa0bb4
#
_entry.id   88b83aee1b965779da81da9efbfa0bb4
#
_cell.length_a   1.000
_cell.length_b   1.000
_cell.length_c   1.000
_cell.angle_alpha   90.00
_cell.angle_beta   90.00
_cell.angle_gamma   90.00
#
_symmetry.space_group_name_H-M   'P 1'
#
loop_
_entity.id
_entity.type
_entity.pdbx_description
1 polymer ?
#
loop_
_entity_poly.entity_id
_entity_poly.type
_entity_poly.pdbx_seq_one_letter_code
_entity_poly.pdbx_strand_id
1 'polypeptide(L)'
;VQEPREGRNEVERPPRLLIVVNVFNPDRGGGGAIFSDLAYGLVERGFDVTVRCAYPYYPEWTDKSGKNGRGIERYDDQGAHVERYGIFIPTKPNALWQRLLYEGSFLLSLLRSLPRGRDFDAVMVYCPLVGSVAFAVANKLVWRKPLWLNVQDLSADAAAASGIATNTAVIALLRGVQSWFFNRADVWSTISPVMVARLRALRRRDQPVVYLPNWLNGSMARELERLPDKTGRAPGSPVKLLYAGNIGTKQDLLRFCQTLHTSDAPFVFRIHGDGGRAEEIRAWIETTGDARFCFGPFLEEADFAAALHETDFFVITEKTESGGSFIPCKAISGLASHSAILAVCDSGSPLGHEMREAEPGPCFGWDALDAVPAFLARVAAGGEPFPRWQENARARAAFYARGQVIDRCAAALRVVIESGGDPAALRAGLADQE
;
A
#
# COMPACT_ATOMS: atom_id res chain seq x y z
N VAL A 1 22.89 53.13 29.11
CA VAL A 1 21.62 52.50 28.75
C VAL A 1 21.86 51.70 27.50
N GLN A 2 22.06 50.38 27.64
CA GLN A 2 22.10 49.45 26.51
C GLN A 2 20.69 49.04 26.16
N GLU A 3 20.26 49.33 24.94
CA GLU A 3 18.99 48.81 24.39
C GLU A 3 19.07 47.29 24.26
N PRO A 4 17.98 46.56 24.59
CA PRO A 4 17.93 45.14 24.38
C PRO A 4 17.91 44.88 22.86
N ARG A 5 18.83 44.04 22.38
CA ARG A 5 18.78 43.49 21.02
C ARG A 5 17.48 42.69 20.88
N GLU A 6 16.54 43.23 20.14
CA GLU A 6 15.39 42.49 19.64
C GLU A 6 15.88 41.23 18.94
N GLY A 7 15.50 40.06 19.48
CA GLY A 7 15.74 38.77 18.85
C GLY A 7 15.05 38.78 17.49
N ARG A 8 15.83 38.72 16.41
CA ARG A 8 15.29 38.38 15.09
C ARG A 8 14.62 37.04 15.24
N ASN A 9 13.32 36.98 15.09
CA ASN A 9 12.60 35.76 14.76
C ASN A 9 13.23 35.27 13.45
N GLU A 10 14.18 34.35 13.53
CA GLU A 10 14.58 33.55 12.38
C GLU A 10 13.30 32.81 11.97
N VAL A 11 12.74 33.21 10.84
CA VAL A 11 11.68 32.39 10.18
C VAL A 11 12.35 31.08 9.87
N GLU A 12 12.07 30.08 10.67
CA GLU A 12 12.60 28.74 10.53
C GLU A 12 12.24 28.24 9.13
N ARG A 13 13.26 28.02 8.29
CA ARG A 13 13.03 27.58 6.91
C ARG A 13 12.30 26.23 6.92
N PRO A 14 11.39 25.97 5.96
CA PRO A 14 10.73 24.69 5.85
C PRO A 14 11.75 23.54 5.75
N PRO A 15 11.52 22.43 6.46
CA PRO A 15 12.37 21.23 6.37
C PRO A 15 12.28 20.65 4.95
N ARG A 16 13.44 20.41 4.33
CA ARG A 16 13.54 19.93 2.93
C ARG A 16 13.68 18.44 2.88
N LEU A 17 12.76 17.80 2.18
CA LEU A 17 12.69 16.35 2.05
C LEU A 17 12.90 15.91 0.60
N LEU A 18 13.84 15.00 0.38
CA LEU A 18 14.01 14.29 -0.89
C LEU A 18 13.29 12.94 -0.81
N ILE A 19 12.24 12.76 -1.61
CA ILE A 19 11.54 11.49 -1.76
C ILE A 19 12.01 10.79 -3.04
N VAL A 20 12.36 9.51 -2.95
CA VAL A 20 12.78 8.70 -4.10
C VAL A 20 11.82 7.53 -4.28
N VAL A 21 11.10 7.52 -5.39
CA VAL A 21 10.09 6.51 -5.76
C VAL A 21 10.21 6.17 -7.24
N ASN A 22 9.75 5.00 -7.66
CA ASN A 22 9.73 4.67 -9.10
C ASN A 22 8.41 5.08 -9.78
N VAL A 23 7.30 5.09 -9.07
CA VAL A 23 5.97 5.46 -9.58
C VAL A 23 5.44 6.69 -8.85
N PHE A 24 4.84 7.60 -9.59
CA PHE A 24 4.28 8.85 -9.08
C PHE A 24 3.17 9.33 -10.01
N ASN A 25 2.28 10.23 -9.57
CA ASN A 25 1.22 10.79 -10.41
C ASN A 25 1.74 11.11 -11.83
N PRO A 26 1.10 10.69 -12.96
CA PRO A 26 -0.27 10.16 -13.05
C PRO A 26 -0.40 8.63 -12.92
N ASP A 27 0.68 7.90 -12.64
CA ASP A 27 0.62 6.46 -12.40
C ASP A 27 -0.16 6.16 -11.11
N ARG A 28 -1.33 5.52 -11.22
CA ARG A 28 -2.22 5.26 -10.07
C ARG A 28 -1.97 3.91 -9.39
N GLY A 29 -1.37 2.96 -10.09
CA GLY A 29 -1.05 1.63 -9.57
C GLY A 29 0.31 1.54 -8.87
N GLY A 30 0.64 0.38 -8.28
CA GLY A 30 1.94 0.08 -7.70
C GLY A 30 2.39 1.02 -6.56
N GLY A 31 1.46 1.64 -5.86
CA GLY A 31 1.73 2.62 -4.81
C GLY A 31 1.80 4.08 -5.30
N GLY A 32 1.72 4.33 -6.61
CA GLY A 32 1.86 5.68 -7.16
C GLY A 32 0.89 6.69 -6.56
N ALA A 33 -0.38 6.32 -6.37
CA ALA A 33 -1.38 7.17 -5.73
C ALA A 33 -1.02 7.50 -4.26
N ILE A 34 -0.56 6.50 -3.49
CA ILE A 34 -0.17 6.67 -2.08
C ILE A 34 1.09 7.54 -1.96
N PHE A 35 2.10 7.31 -2.81
CA PHE A 35 3.35 8.08 -2.75
C PHE A 35 3.14 9.54 -3.16
N SER A 36 2.28 9.78 -4.15
CA SER A 36 1.91 11.14 -4.57
C SER A 36 1.12 11.85 -3.47
N ASP A 37 0.13 11.18 -2.90
CA ASP A 37 -0.70 11.74 -1.84
C ASP A 37 0.12 12.02 -0.57
N LEU A 38 1.13 11.19 -0.26
CA LEU A 38 2.07 11.48 0.82
C LEU A 38 2.89 12.75 0.55
N ALA A 39 3.45 12.88 -0.65
CA ALA A 39 4.26 14.05 -1.01
C ALA A 39 3.45 15.34 -0.88
N TYR A 40 2.23 15.35 -1.42
CA TYR A 40 1.32 16.51 -1.32
C TYR A 40 0.91 16.79 0.13
N GLY A 41 0.58 15.73 0.88
CA GLY A 41 0.23 15.86 2.29
C GLY A 41 1.37 16.36 3.19
N LEU A 42 2.62 16.09 2.84
CA LEU A 42 3.78 16.66 3.53
C LEU A 42 4.00 18.14 3.16
N VAL A 43 3.74 18.53 1.89
CA VAL A 43 3.72 19.95 1.49
C VAL A 43 2.67 20.70 2.29
N GLU A 44 1.45 20.17 2.43
CA GLU A 44 0.37 20.74 3.26
C GLU A 44 0.81 20.97 4.73
N ARG A 45 1.82 20.20 5.21
CA ARG A 45 2.37 20.28 6.57
C ARG A 45 3.67 21.09 6.67
N GLY A 46 3.97 21.87 5.63
CA GLY A 46 5.07 22.81 5.62
C GLY A 46 6.43 22.21 5.30
N PHE A 47 6.50 21.04 4.65
CA PHE A 47 7.75 20.53 4.10
C PHE A 47 7.98 21.09 2.70
N ASP A 48 9.24 21.38 2.37
CA ASP A 48 9.71 21.59 1.01
C ASP A 48 10.10 20.21 0.43
N VAL A 49 9.22 19.69 -0.45
CA VAL A 49 9.31 18.31 -0.92
C VAL A 49 9.82 18.27 -2.35
N THR A 50 10.94 17.59 -2.57
CA THR A 50 11.43 17.21 -3.91
C THR A 50 11.19 15.72 -4.12
N VAL A 51 10.50 15.35 -5.21
CA VAL A 51 10.24 13.96 -5.59
C VAL A 51 11.07 13.57 -6.80
N ARG A 52 11.88 12.53 -6.70
CA ARG A 52 12.55 11.88 -7.82
C ARG A 52 11.85 10.59 -8.19
N CYS A 53 11.27 10.56 -9.39
CA CYS A 53 10.49 9.43 -9.87
C CYS A 53 10.81 9.09 -11.33
N ALA A 54 10.31 7.94 -11.80
CA ALA A 54 10.41 7.59 -13.21
C ALA A 54 9.40 8.37 -14.06
N TYR A 55 9.60 8.39 -15.39
CA TYR A 55 8.55 8.76 -16.34
C TYR A 55 7.36 7.80 -16.19
N PRO A 56 6.12 8.24 -16.45
CA PRO A 56 4.94 7.41 -16.29
C PRO A 56 4.98 6.15 -17.18
N TYR A 57 4.71 4.98 -16.59
CA TYR A 57 4.74 3.69 -17.30
C TYR A 57 3.80 2.63 -16.71
N TYR A 58 3.33 2.81 -15.49
CA TYR A 58 2.59 1.79 -14.73
C TYR A 58 1.07 2.09 -14.73
N PRO A 59 0.15 1.10 -14.71
CA PRO A 59 0.39 -0.35 -14.63
C PRO A 59 0.65 -1.05 -15.97
N GLU A 60 0.53 -0.37 -17.12
CA GLU A 60 0.56 -0.96 -18.46
C GLU A 60 1.96 -1.42 -18.89
N TRP A 61 3.00 -1.08 -18.15
CA TRP A 61 4.39 -1.35 -18.47
C TRP A 61 4.79 -0.82 -19.86
N THR A 62 4.32 0.38 -20.18
CA THR A 62 4.60 1.09 -21.42
C THR A 62 4.99 2.54 -21.14
N ASP A 63 5.89 3.10 -21.96
CA ASP A 63 6.24 4.52 -21.84
C ASP A 63 5.07 5.42 -22.26
N LYS A 64 4.47 6.09 -21.26
CA LYS A 64 3.37 7.05 -21.45
C LYS A 64 3.88 8.46 -21.71
N SER A 65 5.20 8.72 -21.57
CA SER A 65 5.80 10.05 -21.72
C SER A 65 6.17 10.39 -23.18
N GLY A 66 6.34 9.40 -24.02
CA GLY A 66 6.88 9.54 -25.38
C GLY A 66 8.36 9.95 -25.43
N LYS A 67 9.07 10.00 -24.29
CA LYS A 67 10.46 10.48 -24.18
C LYS A 67 11.49 9.35 -24.23
N ASN A 68 11.07 8.10 -24.28
CA ASN A 68 11.93 6.91 -24.30
C ASN A 68 13.04 6.93 -23.23
N GLY A 69 12.72 7.41 -22.03
CA GLY A 69 13.64 7.51 -20.92
C GLY A 69 14.75 8.57 -21.08
N ARG A 70 14.63 9.49 -22.03
CA ARG A 70 15.65 10.52 -22.29
C ARG A 70 15.38 11.80 -21.53
N GLY A 71 16.47 12.41 -21.03
CA GLY A 71 16.42 13.70 -20.33
C GLY A 71 16.01 13.56 -18.86
N ILE A 72 15.89 14.72 -18.21
CA ILE A 72 15.32 14.90 -16.88
C ILE A 72 14.29 16.01 -17.02
N GLU A 73 13.05 15.71 -16.63
CA GLU A 73 11.96 16.68 -16.62
C GLU A 73 11.77 17.19 -15.21
N ARG A 74 11.57 18.51 -15.08
CA ARG A 74 11.34 19.17 -13.78
C ARG A 74 10.10 20.04 -13.88
N TYR A 75 9.21 19.91 -12.91
CA TYR A 75 7.99 20.70 -12.81
C TYR A 75 7.47 20.66 -11.37
N ASP A 76 6.53 21.56 -11.07
CA ASP A 76 5.85 21.56 -9.79
C ASP A 76 4.48 20.90 -9.91
N ASP A 77 4.12 20.05 -8.93
CA ASP A 77 2.84 19.38 -8.86
C ASP A 77 2.30 19.46 -7.42
N GLN A 78 1.21 20.18 -7.23
CA GLN A 78 0.57 20.44 -5.93
C GLN A 78 1.57 20.93 -4.85
N GLY A 79 2.54 21.76 -5.26
CA GLY A 79 3.57 22.32 -4.37
C GLY A 79 4.78 21.42 -4.14
N ALA A 80 4.80 20.21 -4.64
CA ALA A 80 5.98 19.35 -4.66
C ALA A 80 6.81 19.57 -5.93
N HIS A 81 8.13 19.66 -5.79
CA HIS A 81 9.07 19.73 -6.91
C HIS A 81 9.32 18.35 -7.48
N VAL A 82 8.84 18.06 -8.67
CA VAL A 82 8.93 16.73 -9.30
C VAL A 82 10.05 16.69 -10.32
N GLU A 83 10.96 15.73 -10.18
CA GLU A 83 12.02 15.41 -11.14
C GLU A 83 11.81 14.01 -11.71
N ARG A 84 11.55 13.91 -13.03
CA ARG A 84 11.34 12.62 -13.72
C ARG A 84 12.60 12.14 -14.40
N TYR A 85 12.85 10.86 -14.26
CA TYR A 85 14.03 10.16 -14.78
C TYR A 85 13.63 9.00 -15.67
N GLY A 86 14.50 8.65 -16.61
CA GLY A 86 14.33 7.46 -17.46
C GLY A 86 14.48 6.17 -16.67
N ILE A 87 13.70 5.17 -17.06
CA ILE A 87 13.77 3.81 -16.54
C ILE A 87 13.58 2.83 -17.69
N PHE A 88 14.29 1.70 -17.68
CA PHE A 88 14.01 0.60 -18.60
C PHE A 88 12.67 -0.05 -18.23
N ILE A 89 11.75 -0.12 -19.16
CA ILE A 89 10.44 -0.73 -18.96
C ILE A 89 10.48 -2.16 -19.47
N PRO A 90 10.35 -3.17 -18.59
CA PRO A 90 10.41 -4.57 -18.99
C PRO A 90 9.19 -4.98 -19.81
N THR A 91 9.41 -5.62 -20.95
CA THR A 91 8.38 -6.27 -21.76
C THR A 91 7.93 -7.61 -21.16
N LYS A 92 8.79 -8.22 -20.33
CA LYS A 92 8.52 -9.44 -19.57
C LYS A 92 8.85 -9.19 -18.09
N PRO A 93 7.93 -8.58 -17.31
CA PRO A 93 8.19 -8.20 -15.92
C PRO A 93 8.57 -9.35 -14.98
N ASN A 94 8.29 -10.59 -15.38
CA ASN A 94 8.64 -11.80 -14.63
C ASN A 94 10.03 -12.36 -14.99
N ALA A 95 10.74 -11.81 -15.98
CA ALA A 95 12.09 -12.23 -16.31
C ALA A 95 13.12 -11.52 -15.42
N LEU A 96 13.91 -12.30 -14.65
CA LEU A 96 14.89 -11.78 -13.70
C LEU A 96 15.86 -10.77 -14.32
N TRP A 97 16.41 -11.06 -15.52
CA TRP A 97 17.37 -10.17 -16.18
C TRP A 97 16.75 -8.81 -16.58
N GLN A 98 15.46 -8.79 -16.97
CA GLN A 98 14.76 -7.53 -17.25
C GLN A 98 14.47 -6.75 -15.96
N ARG A 99 14.20 -7.45 -14.84
CA ARG A 99 14.11 -6.81 -13.53
C ARG A 99 15.43 -6.18 -13.10
N LEU A 100 16.56 -6.85 -13.32
CA LEU A 100 17.87 -6.27 -13.02
C LEU A 100 18.18 -5.04 -13.88
N LEU A 101 17.82 -5.07 -15.18
CA LEU A 101 17.93 -3.90 -16.07
C LEU A 101 17.01 -2.76 -15.60
N TYR A 102 15.79 -3.06 -15.19
CA TYR A 102 14.84 -2.10 -14.66
C TYR A 102 15.40 -1.39 -13.41
N GLU A 103 15.90 -2.15 -12.44
CA GLU A 103 16.56 -1.62 -11.23
C GLU A 103 17.80 -0.80 -11.55
N GLY A 104 18.70 -1.36 -12.36
CA GLY A 104 19.98 -0.74 -12.69
C GLY A 104 19.84 0.52 -13.54
N SER A 105 18.92 0.53 -14.51
CA SER A 105 18.70 1.68 -15.38
C SER A 105 18.17 2.88 -14.61
N PHE A 106 17.26 2.66 -13.65
CA PHE A 106 16.74 3.74 -12.82
C PHE A 106 17.82 4.30 -11.89
N LEU A 107 18.61 3.43 -11.25
CA LEU A 107 19.76 3.86 -10.44
C LEU A 107 20.72 4.72 -11.27
N LEU A 108 21.14 4.25 -12.44
CA LEU A 108 22.06 4.99 -13.32
C LEU A 108 21.46 6.33 -13.77
N SER A 109 20.16 6.35 -14.03
CA SER A 109 19.46 7.59 -14.41
C SER A 109 19.44 8.60 -13.28
N LEU A 110 19.16 8.17 -12.05
CA LEU A 110 19.20 9.02 -10.85
C LEU A 110 20.61 9.56 -10.56
N LEU A 111 21.66 8.75 -10.77
CA LEU A 111 23.04 9.15 -10.56
C LEU A 111 23.53 10.23 -11.55
N ARG A 112 22.85 10.46 -12.67
CA ARG A 112 23.17 11.54 -13.62
C ARG A 112 22.93 12.94 -13.05
N SER A 113 22.17 13.07 -11.98
CA SER A 113 21.90 14.33 -11.30
C SER A 113 21.93 14.13 -9.79
N LEU A 114 23.15 14.08 -9.22
CA LEU A 114 23.29 13.99 -7.76
C LEU A 114 22.85 15.30 -7.12
N PRO A 115 21.94 15.26 -6.11
CA PRO A 115 21.59 16.45 -5.36
C PRO A 115 22.78 16.90 -4.51
N ARG A 116 22.84 18.17 -4.16
CA ARG A 116 23.82 18.68 -3.21
C ARG A 116 23.29 18.49 -1.79
N GLY A 117 24.17 18.24 -0.82
CA GLY A 117 23.78 18.08 0.57
C GLY A 117 23.06 19.27 1.20
N ARG A 118 23.16 20.45 0.58
CA ARG A 118 22.42 21.65 0.96
C ARG A 118 20.99 21.71 0.41
N ASP A 119 20.62 20.81 -0.51
CA ASP A 119 19.32 20.84 -1.19
C ASP A 119 18.24 20.06 -0.43
N PHE A 120 18.64 19.26 0.59
CA PHE A 120 17.71 18.45 1.41
C PHE A 120 18.25 18.24 2.83
N ASP A 121 17.36 17.99 3.78
CA ASP A 121 17.67 17.75 5.18
C ASP A 121 17.51 16.27 5.55
N ALA A 122 16.65 15.53 4.84
CA ALA A 122 16.53 14.07 4.93
C ALA A 122 16.16 13.46 3.57
N VAL A 123 16.39 12.15 3.42
CA VAL A 123 15.97 11.35 2.27
C VAL A 123 14.99 10.30 2.75
N MET A 124 13.85 10.20 2.07
CA MET A 124 12.88 9.12 2.22
C MET A 124 12.83 8.30 0.94
N VAL A 125 12.98 6.99 1.05
CA VAL A 125 12.98 6.10 -0.11
C VAL A 125 11.99 4.95 0.09
N TYR A 126 11.31 4.57 -0.99
CA TYR A 126 10.38 3.47 -0.99
C TYR A 126 10.98 2.22 -1.66
N CYS A 127 10.87 1.09 -0.97
CA CYS A 127 11.09 -0.25 -1.50
C CYS A 127 9.72 -0.80 -1.98
N PRO A 128 9.61 -1.46 -3.16
CA PRO A 128 10.48 -2.60 -3.49
C PRO A 128 11.67 -2.33 -4.42
N LEU A 129 11.89 -1.13 -4.94
CA LEU A 129 13.00 -0.91 -5.87
C LEU A 129 14.35 -0.76 -5.14
N VAL A 130 15.22 -1.79 -5.24
CA VAL A 130 16.56 -1.78 -4.64
C VAL A 130 17.45 -0.72 -5.27
N GLY A 131 17.27 -0.41 -6.55
CA GLY A 131 17.99 0.67 -7.24
C GLY A 131 17.72 2.05 -6.63
N SER A 132 16.47 2.33 -6.25
CA SER A 132 16.11 3.55 -5.52
C SER A 132 16.79 3.61 -4.15
N VAL A 133 16.79 2.47 -3.43
CA VAL A 133 17.44 2.37 -2.11
C VAL A 133 18.95 2.55 -2.23
N ALA A 134 19.59 1.97 -3.26
CA ALA A 134 21.02 2.15 -3.54
C ALA A 134 21.38 3.62 -3.78
N PHE A 135 20.56 4.34 -4.54
CA PHE A 135 20.71 5.78 -4.75
C PHE A 135 20.59 6.56 -3.43
N ALA A 136 19.60 6.26 -2.62
CA ALA A 136 19.40 6.92 -1.33
C ALA A 136 20.56 6.64 -0.36
N VAL A 137 21.07 5.41 -0.33
CA VAL A 137 22.27 5.05 0.46
C VAL A 137 23.50 5.78 -0.04
N ALA A 138 23.69 5.91 -1.37
CA ALA A 138 24.81 6.70 -1.92
C ALA A 138 24.76 8.17 -1.45
N ASN A 139 23.56 8.79 -1.48
CA ASN A 139 23.38 10.14 -0.94
C ASN A 139 23.72 10.24 0.56
N LYS A 140 23.28 9.27 1.37
CA LYS A 140 23.63 9.22 2.79
C LYS A 140 25.14 9.13 3.01
N LEU A 141 25.84 8.27 2.25
CA LEU A 141 27.30 8.11 2.39
C LEU A 141 28.06 9.36 2.00
N VAL A 142 27.59 10.09 0.98
CA VAL A 142 28.23 11.32 0.49
C VAL A 142 27.91 12.53 1.38
N TRP A 143 26.65 12.71 1.73
CA TRP A 143 26.16 13.93 2.38
C TRP A 143 25.86 13.79 3.86
N ARG A 144 25.90 12.56 4.39
CA ARG A 144 25.63 12.24 5.81
C ARG A 144 24.27 12.73 6.31
N LYS A 145 23.27 12.79 5.40
CA LYS A 145 21.89 13.13 5.75
C LYS A 145 21.13 11.90 6.21
N PRO A 146 20.16 12.04 7.15
CA PRO A 146 19.33 10.94 7.59
C PRO A 146 18.61 10.26 6.43
N LEU A 147 18.50 8.93 6.50
CA LEU A 147 17.83 8.11 5.51
C LEU A 147 16.69 7.31 6.16
N TRP A 148 15.46 7.56 5.70
CA TRP A 148 14.28 6.79 6.04
C TRP A 148 13.94 5.85 4.90
N LEU A 149 13.86 4.55 5.20
CA LEU A 149 13.46 3.51 4.28
C LEU A 149 12.02 3.06 4.59
N ASN A 150 11.08 3.30 3.67
CA ASN A 150 9.73 2.74 3.73
C ASN A 150 9.70 1.43 2.94
N VAL A 151 9.38 0.32 3.62
CA VAL A 151 9.32 -1.03 3.05
C VAL A 151 7.86 -1.41 2.83
N GLN A 152 7.41 -1.35 1.58
CA GLN A 152 6.08 -1.80 1.17
C GLN A 152 6.04 -3.31 0.91
N ASP A 153 7.15 -3.87 0.41
CA ASP A 153 7.33 -5.31 0.18
C ASP A 153 8.82 -5.67 0.25
N LEU A 154 9.13 -6.92 0.53
CA LEU A 154 10.48 -7.47 0.50
C LEU A 154 10.79 -8.03 -0.89
N SER A 155 11.53 -7.28 -1.70
CA SER A 155 11.79 -7.59 -3.12
C SER A 155 12.35 -8.98 -3.35
N ALA A 156 13.27 -9.45 -2.50
CA ALA A 156 13.88 -10.77 -2.62
C ALA A 156 12.86 -11.90 -2.35
N ASP A 157 11.98 -11.71 -1.37
CA ASP A 157 10.93 -12.67 -1.03
C ASP A 157 9.81 -12.65 -2.08
N ALA A 158 9.45 -11.46 -2.57
CA ALA A 158 8.49 -11.31 -3.66
C ALA A 158 8.99 -11.99 -4.95
N ALA A 159 10.29 -11.86 -5.29
CA ALA A 159 10.89 -12.52 -6.44
C ALA A 159 10.90 -14.06 -6.29
N ALA A 160 11.12 -14.58 -5.09
CA ALA A 160 11.03 -16.00 -4.81
C ALA A 160 9.58 -16.52 -4.90
N ALA A 161 8.64 -15.84 -4.27
CA ALA A 161 7.22 -16.22 -4.24
C ALA A 161 6.55 -16.16 -5.63
N SER A 162 6.99 -15.24 -6.50
CA SER A 162 6.48 -15.10 -7.88
C SER A 162 7.17 -16.02 -8.90
N GLY A 163 8.16 -16.83 -8.48
CA GLY A 163 8.92 -17.69 -9.38
C GLY A 163 9.92 -16.96 -10.29
N ILE A 164 10.15 -15.67 -10.08
CA ILE A 164 11.15 -14.87 -10.82
C ILE A 164 12.57 -15.35 -10.51
N ALA A 165 12.82 -15.74 -9.27
CA ALA A 165 14.05 -16.36 -8.83
C ALA A 165 13.72 -17.74 -8.22
N THR A 166 14.22 -18.82 -8.82
CA THR A 166 13.99 -20.20 -8.35
C THR A 166 15.26 -20.82 -7.75
N ASN A 167 16.44 -20.30 -8.09
CA ASN A 167 17.70 -20.78 -7.58
C ASN A 167 17.95 -20.23 -6.16
N THR A 168 18.12 -21.11 -5.18
CA THR A 168 18.33 -20.77 -3.76
C THR A 168 19.56 -19.88 -3.52
N ALA A 169 20.65 -20.09 -4.28
CA ALA A 169 21.85 -19.28 -4.18
C ALA A 169 21.62 -17.85 -4.69
N VAL A 170 20.85 -17.68 -5.77
CA VAL A 170 20.44 -16.37 -6.29
C VAL A 170 19.55 -15.66 -5.29
N ILE A 171 18.57 -16.34 -4.70
CA ILE A 171 17.70 -15.78 -3.67
C ILE A 171 18.50 -15.34 -2.45
N ALA A 172 19.46 -16.16 -1.98
CA ALA A 172 20.32 -15.80 -0.87
C ALA A 172 21.18 -14.57 -1.17
N LEU A 173 21.71 -14.46 -2.39
CA LEU A 173 22.46 -13.29 -2.85
C LEU A 173 21.57 -12.03 -2.87
N LEU A 174 20.37 -12.10 -3.43
CA LEU A 174 19.42 -10.99 -3.48
C LEU A 174 19.04 -10.52 -2.07
N ARG A 175 18.78 -11.46 -1.15
CA ARG A 175 18.53 -11.18 0.27
C ARG A 175 19.74 -10.51 0.94
N GLY A 176 20.95 -10.98 0.65
CA GLY A 176 22.20 -10.39 1.15
C GLY A 176 22.39 -8.95 0.69
N VAL A 177 22.19 -8.69 -0.59
CA VAL A 177 22.26 -7.34 -1.19
C VAL A 177 21.19 -6.42 -0.59
N GLN A 178 19.93 -6.88 -0.55
CA GLN A 178 18.83 -6.14 0.07
C GLN A 178 19.13 -5.80 1.54
N SER A 179 19.54 -6.79 2.34
CA SER A 179 19.89 -6.59 3.75
C SER A 179 21.04 -5.60 3.93
N TRP A 180 22.04 -5.64 3.05
CA TRP A 180 23.17 -4.71 3.11
C TRP A 180 22.71 -3.26 2.90
N PHE A 181 21.87 -2.99 1.90
CA PHE A 181 21.33 -1.66 1.64
C PHE A 181 20.37 -1.21 2.76
N PHE A 182 19.45 -2.05 3.17
CA PHE A 182 18.45 -1.73 4.21
C PHE A 182 19.12 -1.33 5.53
N ASN A 183 20.13 -2.07 5.95
CA ASN A 183 20.86 -1.77 7.19
C ASN A 183 21.70 -0.48 7.15
N ARG A 184 21.72 0.26 6.04
CA ARG A 184 22.31 1.60 5.94
C ARG A 184 21.30 2.71 6.26
N ALA A 185 20.00 2.44 6.21
CA ALA A 185 18.99 3.39 6.62
C ALA A 185 19.00 3.61 8.14
N ASP A 186 18.61 4.80 8.58
CA ASP A 186 18.56 5.18 9.99
C ASP A 186 17.22 4.80 10.62
N VAL A 187 16.14 4.92 9.85
CA VAL A 187 14.78 4.56 10.23
C VAL A 187 14.17 3.67 9.16
N TRP A 188 13.47 2.65 9.58
CA TRP A 188 12.62 1.85 8.71
C TRP A 188 11.17 2.11 9.03
N SER A 189 10.30 2.04 8.02
CA SER A 189 8.85 1.97 8.24
C SER A 189 8.23 0.92 7.34
N THR A 190 7.08 0.43 7.74
CA THR A 190 6.31 -0.54 6.97
C THR A 190 4.82 -0.48 7.29
N ILE A 191 4.02 -1.21 6.52
CA ILE A 191 2.58 -1.06 6.39
C ILE A 191 1.73 -2.10 7.14
N SER A 192 2.37 -2.98 7.93
CA SER A 192 1.64 -3.92 8.78
C SER A 192 2.44 -4.30 10.02
N PRO A 193 1.77 -4.63 11.16
CA PRO A 193 2.45 -5.10 12.37
C PRO A 193 3.26 -6.38 12.14
N VAL A 194 2.78 -7.30 11.31
CA VAL A 194 3.50 -8.53 10.94
C VAL A 194 4.81 -8.19 10.22
N MET A 195 4.79 -7.21 9.32
CA MET A 195 6.00 -6.76 8.63
C MET A 195 6.93 -6.00 9.58
N VAL A 196 6.41 -5.24 10.56
CA VAL A 196 7.25 -4.62 11.61
C VAL A 196 8.06 -5.68 12.35
N ALA A 197 7.41 -6.76 12.83
CA ALA A 197 8.09 -7.85 13.50
C ALA A 197 9.14 -8.51 12.61
N ARG A 198 8.82 -8.71 11.32
CA ARG A 198 9.73 -9.28 10.33
C ARG A 198 10.94 -8.39 10.05
N LEU A 199 10.73 -7.07 9.91
CA LEU A 199 11.82 -6.12 9.72
C LEU A 199 12.72 -6.03 10.95
N ARG A 200 12.14 -6.05 12.17
CA ARG A 200 12.90 -6.10 13.42
C ARG A 200 13.82 -7.33 13.47
N ALA A 201 13.39 -8.47 12.96
CA ALA A 201 14.22 -9.67 12.87
C ALA A 201 15.34 -9.57 11.82
N LEU A 202 15.19 -8.73 10.78
CA LEU A 202 16.16 -8.53 9.71
C LEU A 202 17.20 -7.44 10.01
N ARG A 203 16.92 -6.55 10.98
CA ARG A 203 17.83 -5.46 11.32
C ARG A 203 19.12 -6.00 11.99
N ARG A 204 20.24 -5.40 11.63
CA ARG A 204 21.56 -5.70 12.24
C ARG A 204 21.99 -4.66 13.26
N ARG A 205 21.31 -3.57 13.32
CA ARG A 205 21.48 -2.47 14.29
C ARG A 205 20.12 -2.20 14.91
N ASP A 206 20.10 -1.53 16.02
CA ASP A 206 18.86 -1.20 16.73
C ASP A 206 18.22 0.10 16.18
N GLN A 207 18.03 0.17 14.85
CA GLN A 207 17.29 1.27 14.23
C GLN A 207 15.78 1.12 14.46
N PRO A 208 15.06 2.25 14.62
CA PRO A 208 13.60 2.26 14.76
C PRO A 208 12.90 1.64 13.56
N VAL A 209 11.81 0.90 13.82
CA VAL A 209 10.92 0.35 12.81
C VAL A 209 9.51 0.87 13.08
N VAL A 210 9.10 1.90 12.35
CA VAL A 210 7.84 2.62 12.52
C VAL A 210 6.71 1.91 11.79
N TYR A 211 5.57 1.74 12.43
CA TYR A 211 4.35 1.30 11.77
C TYR A 211 3.66 2.48 11.09
N LEU A 212 3.76 2.55 9.76
CA LEU A 212 3.14 3.56 8.92
C LEU A 212 2.20 2.87 7.92
N PRO A 213 0.92 2.63 8.27
CA PRO A 213 -0.02 1.96 7.38
C PRO A 213 -0.27 2.78 6.11
N ASN A 214 -0.67 2.11 5.04
CA ASN A 214 -1.28 2.79 3.92
C ASN A 214 -2.65 3.34 4.36
N TRP A 215 -3.17 4.28 3.60
CA TRP A 215 -4.45 4.96 3.88
C TRP A 215 -5.35 4.97 2.65
N LEU A 216 -6.59 5.36 2.85
CA LEU A 216 -7.50 5.63 1.76
C LEU A 216 -7.04 6.92 1.04
N ASN A 217 -6.81 6.83 -0.28
CA ASN A 217 -6.41 8.00 -1.06
C ASN A 217 -7.50 9.08 -1.02
N GLY A 218 -7.08 10.35 -1.15
CA GLY A 218 -7.99 11.49 -0.98
C GLY A 218 -9.10 11.57 -2.03
N SER A 219 -8.93 10.99 -3.23
CA SER A 219 -10.02 10.97 -4.23
C SER A 219 -11.12 9.99 -3.86
N MET A 220 -10.76 8.78 -3.45
CA MET A 220 -11.74 7.79 -2.98
C MET A 220 -12.45 8.23 -1.69
N ALA A 221 -11.72 8.89 -0.78
CA ALA A 221 -12.32 9.45 0.43
C ALA A 221 -13.44 10.46 0.09
N ARG A 222 -13.18 11.39 -0.85
CA ARG A 222 -14.19 12.36 -1.31
C ARG A 222 -15.40 11.71 -1.96
N GLU A 223 -15.21 10.62 -2.73
CA GLU A 223 -16.35 9.92 -3.32
C GLU A 223 -17.23 9.25 -2.24
N LEU A 224 -16.61 8.66 -1.21
CA LEU A 224 -17.37 8.08 -0.08
C LEU A 224 -18.10 9.15 0.74
N GLU A 225 -17.48 10.31 1.00
CA GLU A 225 -18.09 11.42 1.73
C GLU A 225 -19.32 12.03 1.05
N ARG A 226 -19.46 11.88 -0.28
CA ARG A 226 -20.63 12.35 -1.05
C ARG A 226 -21.84 11.44 -0.90
N LEU A 227 -21.64 10.22 -0.43
CA LEU A 227 -22.72 9.26 -0.29
C LEU A 227 -23.46 9.46 1.04
N PRO A 228 -24.76 9.17 1.09
CA PRO A 228 -25.53 9.22 2.33
C PRO A 228 -25.03 8.17 3.32
N ASP A 229 -25.45 8.29 4.57
CA ASP A 229 -25.18 7.25 5.56
C ASP A 229 -25.75 5.90 5.08
N LYS A 230 -24.96 4.84 5.33
CA LYS A 230 -25.36 3.49 4.92
C LYS A 230 -26.59 3.05 5.70
N THR A 231 -27.64 2.66 5.00
CA THR A 231 -28.84 2.16 5.61
C THR A 231 -28.68 0.70 6.08
N GLY A 232 -29.37 0.35 7.16
CA GLY A 232 -29.40 -1.02 7.66
C GLY A 232 -29.99 -1.99 6.65
N ARG A 233 -29.62 -3.26 6.78
CA ARG A 233 -30.11 -4.36 5.95
C ARG A 233 -31.54 -4.76 6.34
N ALA A 234 -32.40 -4.99 5.35
CA ALA A 234 -33.74 -5.54 5.60
C ALA A 234 -33.66 -7.07 5.80
N PRO A 235 -34.21 -7.63 6.89
CA PRO A 235 -34.30 -9.07 7.08
C PRO A 235 -35.05 -9.77 5.92
N GLY A 236 -34.61 -10.98 5.55
CA GLY A 236 -35.21 -11.76 4.49
C GLY A 236 -34.72 -11.43 3.08
N SER A 237 -34.04 -10.31 2.86
CA SER A 237 -33.45 -10.02 1.54
C SER A 237 -32.16 -10.82 1.29
N PRO A 238 -31.78 -11.09 0.02
CA PRO A 238 -30.49 -11.71 -0.30
C PRO A 238 -29.31 -10.89 0.22
N VAL A 239 -28.26 -11.56 0.70
CA VAL A 239 -27.04 -10.89 1.17
C VAL A 239 -26.24 -10.36 -0.02
N LYS A 240 -25.98 -9.08 -0.03
CA LYS A 240 -25.21 -8.42 -1.11
C LYS A 240 -23.72 -8.51 -0.82
N LEU A 241 -23.01 -9.27 -1.64
CA LEU A 241 -21.58 -9.44 -1.60
C LEU A 241 -20.92 -8.65 -2.74
N LEU A 242 -19.79 -8.02 -2.46
CA LEU A 242 -18.95 -7.34 -3.45
C LEU A 242 -17.51 -7.80 -3.32
N TYR A 243 -16.92 -8.21 -4.42
CA TYR A 243 -15.47 -8.29 -4.59
C TYR A 243 -15.04 -7.26 -5.63
N ALA A 244 -14.03 -6.46 -5.35
CA ALA A 244 -13.47 -5.51 -6.31
C ALA A 244 -11.94 -5.49 -6.25
N GLY A 245 -11.29 -5.53 -7.41
CA GLY A 245 -9.84 -5.42 -7.52
C GLY A 245 -9.18 -6.50 -8.36
N ASN A 246 -7.87 -6.70 -8.14
CA ASN A 246 -7.08 -7.69 -8.88
C ASN A 246 -7.56 -9.12 -8.59
N ILE A 247 -7.73 -9.91 -9.66
CA ILE A 247 -8.15 -11.32 -9.64
C ILE A 247 -6.96 -12.18 -10.09
N GLY A 248 -6.12 -12.56 -9.15
CA GLY A 248 -4.93 -13.37 -9.40
C GLY A 248 -4.93 -14.68 -8.62
N THR A 249 -3.83 -15.41 -8.72
CA THR A 249 -3.63 -16.69 -8.02
C THR A 249 -3.60 -16.55 -6.51
N LYS A 250 -3.20 -15.37 -5.99
CA LYS A 250 -3.13 -15.10 -4.54
C LYS A 250 -4.49 -14.97 -3.87
N GLN A 251 -5.55 -14.72 -4.64
CA GLN A 251 -6.90 -14.51 -4.12
C GLN A 251 -7.72 -15.79 -4.02
N ASP A 252 -7.44 -16.78 -4.89
CA ASP A 252 -8.19 -18.05 -5.00
C ASP A 252 -9.73 -17.88 -5.02
N LEU A 253 -10.16 -16.80 -5.67
CA LEU A 253 -11.57 -16.37 -5.65
C LEU A 253 -12.53 -17.38 -6.28
N LEU A 254 -12.07 -18.15 -7.27
CA LEU A 254 -12.88 -19.19 -7.92
C LEU A 254 -13.32 -20.26 -6.92
N ARG A 255 -12.43 -20.70 -6.03
CA ARG A 255 -12.76 -21.69 -4.99
C ARG A 255 -13.84 -21.16 -4.04
N PHE A 256 -13.78 -19.88 -3.68
CA PHE A 256 -14.83 -19.22 -2.89
C PHE A 256 -16.17 -19.21 -3.64
N CYS A 257 -16.19 -18.84 -4.93
CA CYS A 257 -17.40 -18.87 -5.76
C CYS A 257 -17.98 -20.27 -5.87
N GLN A 258 -17.15 -21.28 -6.10
CA GLN A 258 -17.59 -22.68 -6.20
C GLN A 258 -18.25 -23.17 -4.91
N THR A 259 -17.71 -22.84 -3.73
CA THR A 259 -18.32 -23.17 -2.44
C THR A 259 -19.70 -22.51 -2.27
N LEU A 260 -19.84 -21.25 -2.65
CA LEU A 260 -21.14 -20.57 -2.58
C LEU A 260 -22.15 -21.17 -3.55
N HIS A 261 -21.72 -21.54 -4.75
CA HIS A 261 -22.58 -22.12 -5.79
C HIS A 261 -23.26 -23.41 -5.35
N THR A 262 -22.58 -24.25 -4.57
CA THR A 262 -23.13 -25.54 -4.10
C THR A 262 -24.20 -25.39 -3.01
N SER A 263 -24.60 -24.19 -2.65
CA SER A 263 -25.53 -23.90 -1.58
C SER A 263 -26.77 -23.16 -2.07
N ASP A 264 -27.86 -23.27 -1.28
CA ASP A 264 -29.10 -22.51 -1.47
C ASP A 264 -29.15 -21.21 -0.67
N ALA A 265 -27.98 -20.74 -0.16
CA ALA A 265 -27.92 -19.49 0.61
C ALA A 265 -28.41 -18.30 -0.24
N PRO A 266 -29.24 -17.41 0.33
CA PRO A 266 -29.77 -16.27 -0.41
C PRO A 266 -28.72 -15.13 -0.45
N PHE A 267 -27.99 -15.01 -1.55
CA PHE A 267 -27.03 -13.95 -1.79
C PHE A 267 -27.05 -13.45 -3.23
N VAL A 268 -26.46 -12.28 -3.46
CA VAL A 268 -26.04 -11.77 -4.77
C VAL A 268 -24.58 -11.37 -4.65
N PHE A 269 -23.72 -11.92 -5.50
CA PHE A 269 -22.30 -11.66 -5.49
C PHE A 269 -21.85 -10.92 -6.74
N ARG A 270 -21.52 -9.64 -6.58
CA ARG A 270 -20.94 -8.82 -7.65
C ARG A 270 -19.41 -8.91 -7.57
N ILE A 271 -18.79 -9.29 -8.68
CA ILE A 271 -17.34 -9.43 -8.84
C ILE A 271 -16.90 -8.43 -9.89
N HIS A 272 -16.08 -7.47 -9.50
CA HIS A 272 -15.54 -6.45 -10.38
C HIS A 272 -14.00 -6.47 -10.34
N GLY A 273 -13.37 -6.56 -11.51
CA GLY A 273 -11.92 -6.55 -11.56
C GLY A 273 -11.35 -7.20 -12.81
N ASP A 274 -10.02 -7.31 -12.80
CA ASP A 274 -9.24 -7.95 -13.84
C ASP A 274 -8.00 -8.62 -13.24
N GLY A 275 -7.28 -9.40 -14.03
CA GLY A 275 -6.08 -10.10 -13.62
C GLY A 275 -5.96 -11.48 -14.25
N GLY A 276 -4.86 -12.17 -13.95
CA GLY A 276 -4.52 -13.44 -14.59
C GLY A 276 -5.53 -14.58 -14.43
N ARG A 277 -6.52 -14.45 -13.52
CA ARG A 277 -7.59 -15.45 -13.27
C ARG A 277 -9.00 -14.90 -13.55
N ALA A 278 -9.11 -13.69 -14.09
CA ALA A 278 -10.42 -13.06 -14.33
C ALA A 278 -11.25 -13.82 -15.36
N GLU A 279 -10.63 -14.22 -16.47
CA GLU A 279 -11.30 -14.97 -17.54
C GLU A 279 -11.81 -16.34 -17.08
N GLU A 280 -11.09 -17.01 -16.20
CA GLU A 280 -11.51 -18.28 -15.62
C GLU A 280 -12.80 -18.14 -14.80
N ILE A 281 -12.91 -17.06 -14.02
CA ILE A 281 -14.14 -16.80 -13.24
C ILE A 281 -15.28 -16.42 -14.14
N ARG A 282 -15.06 -15.62 -15.17
CA ARG A 282 -16.08 -15.26 -16.15
C ARG A 282 -16.64 -16.49 -16.84
N ALA A 283 -15.76 -17.32 -17.39
CA ALA A 283 -16.16 -18.56 -18.07
C ALA A 283 -16.91 -19.53 -17.12
N TRP A 284 -16.48 -19.60 -15.86
CA TRP A 284 -17.16 -20.40 -14.86
C TRP A 284 -18.58 -19.89 -14.56
N ILE A 285 -18.78 -18.58 -14.41
CA ILE A 285 -20.10 -17.97 -14.19
C ILE A 285 -21.02 -18.24 -15.40
N GLU A 286 -20.51 -18.05 -16.63
CA GLU A 286 -21.25 -18.31 -17.86
C GLU A 286 -21.64 -19.79 -17.98
N THR A 287 -20.75 -20.72 -17.61
CA THR A 287 -20.99 -22.16 -17.71
C THR A 287 -22.02 -22.64 -16.67
N THR A 288 -21.96 -22.11 -15.44
CA THR A 288 -22.89 -22.51 -14.37
C THR A 288 -24.26 -21.89 -14.53
N GLY A 289 -24.35 -20.71 -15.15
CA GLY A 289 -25.62 -19.97 -15.31
C GLY A 289 -26.28 -19.56 -14.00
N ASP A 290 -25.54 -19.54 -12.89
CA ASP A 290 -26.04 -19.15 -11.57
C ASP A 290 -26.28 -17.65 -11.49
N ALA A 291 -27.52 -17.21 -11.54
CA ALA A 291 -27.94 -15.80 -11.55
C ALA A 291 -27.55 -15.03 -10.28
N ARG A 292 -27.07 -15.70 -9.24
CA ARG A 292 -26.54 -15.05 -8.01
C ARG A 292 -25.18 -14.41 -8.22
N PHE A 293 -24.44 -14.76 -9.28
CA PHE A 293 -23.12 -14.22 -9.59
C PHE A 293 -23.19 -13.26 -10.77
N CYS A 294 -22.55 -12.07 -10.60
CA CYS A 294 -22.42 -11.08 -11.65
C CYS A 294 -20.95 -10.70 -11.79
N PHE A 295 -20.43 -10.68 -13.01
CA PHE A 295 -19.05 -10.29 -13.29
C PHE A 295 -19.01 -9.00 -14.13
N GLY A 296 -18.13 -8.04 -13.74
CA GLY A 296 -17.93 -6.79 -14.44
C GLY A 296 -16.47 -6.35 -14.47
N PRO A 297 -16.15 -5.32 -15.27
CA PRO A 297 -14.80 -4.75 -15.36
C PRO A 297 -14.40 -4.05 -14.05
N PHE A 298 -13.17 -3.54 -14.00
CA PHE A 298 -12.77 -2.62 -12.94
C PHE A 298 -13.73 -1.44 -12.85
N LEU A 299 -14.06 -1.06 -11.63
CA LEU A 299 -14.88 0.12 -11.35
C LEU A 299 -14.00 1.36 -11.23
N GLU A 300 -14.43 2.47 -11.80
CA GLU A 300 -13.88 3.78 -11.48
C GLU A 300 -14.21 4.17 -10.02
N GLU A 301 -13.47 5.12 -9.45
CA GLU A 301 -13.56 5.41 -8.00
C GLU A 301 -15.00 5.76 -7.54
N ALA A 302 -15.75 6.53 -8.32
CA ALA A 302 -17.14 6.88 -7.98
C ALA A 302 -18.06 5.65 -7.99
N ASP A 303 -17.93 4.80 -9.02
CA ASP A 303 -18.74 3.58 -9.13
C ASP A 303 -18.33 2.56 -8.05
N PHE A 304 -17.05 2.50 -7.70
CA PHE A 304 -16.57 1.64 -6.62
C PHE A 304 -17.10 2.11 -5.26
N ALA A 305 -17.10 3.41 -4.99
CA ALA A 305 -17.69 3.98 -3.78
C ALA A 305 -19.19 3.65 -3.68
N ALA A 306 -19.94 3.84 -4.78
CA ALA A 306 -21.35 3.49 -4.85
C ALA A 306 -21.58 1.99 -4.62
N ALA A 307 -20.80 1.12 -5.27
CA ALA A 307 -20.88 -0.32 -5.09
C ALA A 307 -20.59 -0.76 -3.65
N LEU A 308 -19.58 -0.16 -2.99
CA LEU A 308 -19.29 -0.40 -1.58
C LEU A 308 -20.45 0.06 -0.68
N HIS A 309 -21.06 1.20 -0.99
CA HIS A 309 -22.19 1.73 -0.22
C HIS A 309 -23.42 0.80 -0.29
N GLU A 310 -23.68 0.20 -1.44
CA GLU A 310 -24.82 -0.70 -1.67
C GLU A 310 -24.62 -2.12 -1.13
N THR A 311 -23.39 -2.52 -0.81
CA THR A 311 -23.07 -3.90 -0.41
C THR A 311 -23.25 -4.15 1.08
N ASP A 312 -23.60 -5.35 1.46
CA ASP A 312 -23.62 -5.82 2.86
C ASP A 312 -22.21 -6.20 3.29
N PHE A 313 -21.54 -7.06 2.54
CA PHE A 313 -20.17 -7.45 2.81
C PHE A 313 -19.24 -7.16 1.64
N PHE A 314 -18.13 -6.53 1.96
CA PHE A 314 -16.99 -6.47 1.07
C PHE A 314 -16.13 -7.72 1.26
N VAL A 315 -16.02 -8.55 0.21
CA VAL A 315 -15.34 -9.84 0.26
C VAL A 315 -13.85 -9.68 0.00
N ILE A 316 -13.03 -10.22 0.88
CA ILE A 316 -11.57 -10.25 0.72
C ILE A 316 -11.08 -11.68 0.90
N THR A 317 -10.47 -12.23 -0.13
CA THR A 317 -9.89 -13.58 -0.09
C THR A 317 -8.39 -13.53 -0.28
N GLU A 318 -7.65 -14.28 0.53
CA GLU A 318 -6.20 -14.47 0.42
C GLU A 318 -5.88 -15.95 0.56
N LYS A 319 -5.26 -16.52 -0.48
CA LYS A 319 -4.82 -17.92 -0.46
C LYS A 319 -3.84 -18.16 0.68
N THR A 320 -3.90 -19.34 1.28
CA THR A 320 -2.94 -19.80 2.30
C THR A 320 -1.50 -19.52 1.88
N GLU A 321 -0.70 -19.00 2.83
CA GLU A 321 0.70 -18.61 2.65
C GLU A 321 0.96 -17.47 1.65
N SER A 322 -0.07 -16.88 1.04
CA SER A 322 0.09 -15.79 0.07
C SER A 322 -0.02 -14.38 0.67
N GLY A 323 -0.64 -14.24 1.85
CA GLY A 323 -0.91 -12.98 2.56
C GLY A 323 0.23 -12.49 3.47
N GLY A 324 1.50 -12.84 3.17
CA GLY A 324 2.59 -12.77 4.16
C GLY A 324 3.13 -11.38 4.56
N SER A 325 2.72 -10.27 3.94
CA SER A 325 3.49 -9.03 4.13
C SER A 325 2.67 -7.77 4.39
N PHE A 326 1.46 -7.63 3.89
CA PHE A 326 0.70 -6.38 3.98
C PHE A 326 -0.81 -6.61 4.10
N ILE A 327 -1.50 -5.63 4.68
CA ILE A 327 -2.96 -5.58 4.65
C ILE A 327 -3.38 -5.16 3.25
N PRO A 328 -4.26 -5.88 2.56
CA PRO A 328 -4.74 -5.48 1.25
C PRO A 328 -5.35 -4.08 1.28
N CYS A 329 -4.91 -3.18 0.38
CA CYS A 329 -5.45 -1.81 0.33
C CYS A 329 -6.97 -1.77 0.19
N LYS A 330 -7.57 -2.79 -0.45
CA LYS A 330 -9.02 -2.95 -0.52
C LYS A 330 -9.70 -3.08 0.86
N ALA A 331 -9.03 -3.65 1.86
CA ALA A 331 -9.57 -3.69 3.23
C ALA A 331 -9.79 -2.28 3.78
N ILE A 332 -8.88 -1.36 3.52
CA ILE A 332 -8.99 0.04 3.93
C ILE A 332 -10.22 0.70 3.27
N SER A 333 -10.46 0.44 1.98
CA SER A 333 -11.66 0.94 1.28
C SER A 333 -12.95 0.36 1.86
N GLY A 334 -12.96 -0.93 2.20
CA GLY A 334 -14.09 -1.58 2.87
C GLY A 334 -14.38 -0.96 4.23
N LEU A 335 -13.36 -0.77 5.07
CA LEU A 335 -13.48 -0.12 6.37
C LEU A 335 -14.02 1.31 6.22
N ALA A 336 -13.43 2.09 5.31
CA ALA A 336 -13.79 3.49 5.10
C ALA A 336 -15.21 3.70 4.56
N SER A 337 -15.74 2.73 3.81
CA SER A 337 -17.15 2.73 3.37
C SER A 337 -18.12 2.23 4.42
N HIS A 338 -17.64 1.91 5.62
CA HIS A 338 -18.40 1.31 6.71
C HIS A 338 -19.12 0.02 6.31
N SER A 339 -18.54 -0.71 5.34
CA SER A 339 -19.04 -2.04 4.97
C SER A 339 -18.50 -3.09 5.93
N ALA A 340 -19.34 -4.07 6.28
CA ALA A 340 -18.80 -5.25 6.94
C ALA A 340 -17.84 -5.98 5.98
N ILE A 341 -16.77 -6.56 6.52
CA ILE A 341 -15.80 -7.33 5.73
C ILE A 341 -16.04 -8.82 5.94
N LEU A 342 -16.22 -9.58 4.86
CA LEU A 342 -16.15 -11.02 4.88
C LEU A 342 -14.78 -11.44 4.38
N ALA A 343 -13.92 -11.91 5.28
CA ALA A 343 -12.57 -12.33 4.95
C ALA A 343 -12.44 -13.85 4.88
N VAL A 344 -11.67 -14.34 3.89
CA VAL A 344 -11.20 -15.72 3.84
C VAL A 344 -9.68 -15.69 3.74
N CYS A 345 -8.99 -16.01 4.85
CA CYS A 345 -7.54 -15.89 4.94
C CYS A 345 -6.99 -16.72 6.10
N ASP A 346 -5.66 -16.84 6.16
CA ASP A 346 -4.98 -17.42 7.31
C ASP A 346 -5.09 -16.48 8.53
N SER A 347 -5.39 -17.03 9.69
CA SER A 347 -5.49 -16.25 10.93
C SER A 347 -4.18 -15.54 11.30
N GLY A 348 -3.03 -16.04 10.88
CA GLY A 348 -1.71 -15.44 11.10
C GLY A 348 -1.31 -14.39 10.06
N SER A 349 -2.10 -14.20 8.98
CA SER A 349 -1.83 -13.17 7.97
C SER A 349 -2.11 -11.76 8.52
N PRO A 350 -1.54 -10.70 7.91
CA PRO A 350 -1.87 -9.31 8.26
C PRO A 350 -3.37 -9.02 8.20
N LEU A 351 -4.08 -9.57 7.22
CA LEU A 351 -5.54 -9.45 7.13
C LEU A 351 -6.23 -10.19 8.29
N GLY A 352 -5.81 -11.43 8.59
CA GLY A 352 -6.37 -12.19 9.71
C GLY A 352 -6.14 -11.52 11.07
N HIS A 353 -4.99 -10.85 11.23
CA HIS A 353 -4.70 -10.03 12.41
C HIS A 353 -5.65 -8.83 12.50
N GLU A 354 -5.82 -8.09 11.40
CA GLU A 354 -6.72 -6.94 11.32
C GLU A 354 -8.18 -7.33 11.63
N MET A 355 -8.63 -8.47 11.08
CA MET A 355 -9.98 -8.98 11.33
C MET A 355 -10.21 -9.34 12.79
N ARG A 356 -9.20 -9.85 13.51
CA ARG A 356 -9.32 -10.13 14.94
C ARG A 356 -9.27 -8.89 15.82
N GLU A 357 -8.44 -7.90 15.47
CA GLU A 357 -8.32 -6.67 16.27
C GLU A 357 -9.53 -5.76 16.14
N ALA A 358 -10.00 -5.58 14.92
CA ALA A 358 -11.06 -4.62 14.62
C ALA A 358 -12.46 -5.24 14.57
N GLU A 359 -12.58 -6.55 14.44
CA GLU A 359 -13.85 -7.28 14.30
C GLU A 359 -14.83 -6.60 13.32
N PRO A 360 -14.41 -6.20 12.11
CA PRO A 360 -15.28 -5.51 11.15
C PRO A 360 -16.22 -6.46 10.40
N GLY A 361 -16.23 -7.74 10.77
CA GLY A 361 -17.03 -8.79 10.17
C GLY A 361 -16.45 -10.19 10.38
N PRO A 362 -16.99 -11.21 9.71
CA PRO A 362 -16.54 -12.59 9.86
C PRO A 362 -15.20 -12.83 9.13
N CYS A 363 -14.40 -13.72 9.73
CA CYS A 363 -13.16 -14.22 9.14
C CYS A 363 -13.17 -15.74 9.16
N PHE A 364 -13.00 -16.36 7.98
CA PHE A 364 -12.95 -17.80 7.81
C PHE A 364 -11.56 -18.24 7.34
N GLY A 365 -11.10 -19.40 7.84
CA GLY A 365 -10.00 -20.12 7.22
C GLY A 365 -10.46 -20.87 5.97
N TRP A 366 -9.53 -21.21 5.10
CA TRP A 366 -9.82 -22.01 3.91
C TRP A 366 -10.27 -23.45 4.23
N ASP A 367 -9.96 -23.94 5.41
CA ASP A 367 -10.42 -25.22 5.98
C ASP A 367 -11.86 -25.15 6.50
N ALA A 368 -12.37 -23.96 6.78
CA ALA A 368 -13.72 -23.70 7.26
C ALA A 368 -14.61 -23.02 6.20
N LEU A 369 -14.21 -23.04 4.93
CA LEU A 369 -14.92 -22.34 3.85
C LEU A 369 -16.38 -22.83 3.68
N ASP A 370 -16.64 -24.11 3.94
CA ASP A 370 -17.97 -24.72 3.86
C ASP A 370 -18.95 -24.15 4.89
N ALA A 371 -18.49 -23.41 5.89
CA ALA A 371 -19.34 -22.73 6.87
C ALA A 371 -19.92 -21.40 6.34
N VAL A 372 -19.35 -20.82 5.27
CA VAL A 372 -19.75 -19.52 4.74
C VAL A 372 -21.21 -19.53 4.22
N PRO A 373 -21.70 -20.53 3.48
CA PRO A 373 -23.09 -20.55 3.06
C PRO A 373 -24.09 -20.54 4.22
N ALA A 374 -23.87 -21.36 5.24
CA ALA A 374 -24.71 -21.39 6.44
C ALA A 374 -24.68 -20.06 7.19
N PHE A 375 -23.51 -19.40 7.25
CA PHE A 375 -23.38 -18.06 7.80
C PHE A 375 -24.22 -17.05 7.00
N LEU A 376 -24.14 -17.02 5.66
CA LEU A 376 -24.94 -16.13 4.82
C LEU A 376 -26.44 -16.35 5.00
N ALA A 377 -26.89 -17.58 5.17
CA ALA A 377 -28.30 -17.89 5.46
C ALA A 377 -28.74 -17.28 6.80
N ARG A 378 -27.91 -17.35 7.87
CA ARG A 378 -28.21 -16.70 9.14
C ARG A 378 -28.25 -15.18 9.02
N VAL A 379 -27.31 -14.57 8.28
CA VAL A 379 -27.31 -13.12 7.98
C VAL A 379 -28.61 -12.73 7.28
N ALA A 380 -29.03 -13.50 6.28
CA ALA A 380 -30.28 -13.24 5.55
C ALA A 380 -31.50 -13.26 6.48
N ALA A 381 -31.53 -14.18 7.45
CA ALA A 381 -32.58 -14.27 8.45
C ALA A 381 -32.53 -13.18 9.54
N GLY A 382 -31.48 -12.34 9.56
CA GLY A 382 -31.30 -11.30 10.59
C GLY A 382 -30.72 -11.80 11.92
N GLY A 383 -30.11 -12.99 11.94
CA GLY A 383 -29.57 -13.64 13.14
C GLY A 383 -28.12 -13.23 13.53
N GLU A 384 -27.53 -12.27 12.85
CA GLU A 384 -26.11 -11.91 13.04
C GLU A 384 -25.94 -10.41 13.44
N PRO A 385 -24.87 -10.04 14.15
CA PRO A 385 -24.67 -8.68 14.72
C PRO A 385 -24.18 -7.68 13.64
N PHE A 386 -24.87 -7.61 12.51
CA PHE A 386 -24.47 -6.81 11.36
C PHE A 386 -24.24 -5.32 11.67
N PRO A 387 -25.08 -4.62 12.46
CA PRO A 387 -24.81 -3.21 12.82
C PRO A 387 -23.52 -3.03 13.60
N ARG A 388 -23.14 -3.98 14.47
CA ARG A 388 -21.90 -3.95 15.24
C ARG A 388 -20.68 -4.01 14.31
N TRP A 389 -20.71 -4.85 13.27
CA TRP A 389 -19.61 -4.94 12.31
C TRP A 389 -19.41 -3.64 11.54
N GLN A 390 -20.49 -2.96 11.16
CA GLN A 390 -20.42 -1.66 10.49
C GLN A 390 -19.84 -0.58 11.44
N GLU A 391 -20.23 -0.57 12.71
CA GLU A 391 -19.68 0.34 13.72
C GLU A 391 -18.18 0.09 13.93
N ASN A 392 -17.79 -1.17 14.06
CA ASN A 392 -16.38 -1.56 14.18
C ASN A 392 -15.56 -1.15 12.95
N ALA A 393 -16.09 -1.35 11.73
CA ALA A 393 -15.46 -0.91 10.50
C ALA A 393 -15.26 0.62 10.49
N ARG A 394 -16.28 1.39 10.91
CA ARG A 394 -16.22 2.85 11.04
C ARG A 394 -15.15 3.29 12.05
N ALA A 395 -15.13 2.69 13.23
CA ALA A 395 -14.14 2.99 14.27
C ALA A 395 -12.70 2.71 13.77
N ARG A 396 -12.51 1.58 13.09
CA ARG A 396 -11.19 1.20 12.55
C ARG A 396 -10.76 2.06 11.38
N ALA A 397 -11.68 2.53 10.54
CA ALA A 397 -11.39 3.42 9.42
C ALA A 397 -10.65 4.70 9.85
N ALA A 398 -10.94 5.24 11.03
CA ALA A 398 -10.26 6.41 11.56
C ALA A 398 -8.74 6.21 11.70
N PHE A 399 -8.29 4.99 12.05
CA PHE A 399 -6.87 4.65 12.14
C PHE A 399 -6.14 4.78 10.80
N TYR A 400 -6.84 4.52 9.69
CA TYR A 400 -6.34 4.62 8.31
C TYR A 400 -6.70 5.95 7.64
N ALA A 401 -7.21 6.92 8.40
CA ALA A 401 -7.54 8.23 7.85
C ALA A 401 -6.28 8.94 7.35
N ARG A 402 -6.31 9.42 6.10
CA ARG A 402 -5.19 10.11 5.42
C ARG A 402 -4.52 11.16 6.33
N GLY A 403 -5.32 12.05 6.91
CA GLY A 403 -4.82 13.12 7.76
C GLY A 403 -3.97 12.57 8.91
N GLN A 404 -4.50 11.61 9.67
CA GLN A 404 -3.82 11.04 10.83
C GLN A 404 -2.53 10.31 10.46
N VAL A 405 -2.52 9.53 9.36
CA VAL A 405 -1.32 8.80 8.93
C VAL A 405 -0.23 9.77 8.47
N ILE A 406 -0.60 10.80 7.67
CA ILE A 406 0.35 11.80 7.21
C ILE A 406 0.84 12.68 8.36
N ASP A 407 0.00 13.01 9.35
CA ASP A 407 0.41 13.74 10.56
C ASP A 407 1.46 12.96 11.36
N ARG A 408 1.24 11.65 11.56
CA ARG A 408 2.24 10.78 12.20
C ARG A 408 3.54 10.72 11.40
N CYS A 409 3.47 10.59 10.08
CA CYS A 409 4.63 10.59 9.21
C CYS A 409 5.40 11.91 9.28
N ALA A 410 4.70 13.05 9.23
CA ALA A 410 5.28 14.39 9.32
C ALA A 410 5.97 14.62 10.68
N ALA A 411 5.33 14.21 11.79
CA ALA A 411 5.92 14.29 13.12
C ALA A 411 7.21 13.45 13.21
N ALA A 412 7.18 12.21 12.74
CA ALA A 412 8.34 11.34 12.72
C ALA A 412 9.47 11.87 11.81
N LEU A 413 9.15 12.46 10.65
CA LEU A 413 10.14 13.08 9.77
C LEU A 413 10.83 14.27 10.42
N ARG A 414 10.13 15.08 11.23
CA ARG A 414 10.75 16.18 12.01
C ARG A 414 11.76 15.61 12.97
N VAL A 415 11.42 14.57 13.74
CA VAL A 415 12.37 13.87 14.63
C VAL A 415 13.59 13.36 13.85
N VAL A 416 13.40 12.77 12.67
CA VAL A 416 14.49 12.26 11.82
C VAL A 416 15.42 13.39 11.38
N ILE A 417 14.86 14.53 10.97
CA ILE A 417 15.65 15.71 10.53
C ILE A 417 16.41 16.33 11.72
N GLU A 418 15.73 16.56 12.83
CA GLU A 418 16.29 17.17 14.04
C GLU A 418 17.40 16.32 14.66
N SER A 419 17.24 14.99 14.65
CA SER A 419 18.26 14.07 15.14
C SER A 419 19.53 14.05 14.29
N GLY A 420 19.47 14.52 13.05
CA GLY A 420 20.59 14.41 12.09
C GLY A 420 21.01 12.95 11.82
N GLY A 421 20.18 11.96 12.20
CA GLY A 421 20.49 10.53 12.10
C GLY A 421 21.19 9.96 13.32
N ASP A 422 21.24 10.69 14.45
CA ASP A 422 21.76 10.14 15.71
C ASP A 422 20.88 9.00 16.23
N PRO A 423 21.45 7.78 16.43
CA PRO A 423 20.63 6.61 16.80
C PRO A 423 19.94 6.73 18.16
N ALA A 424 20.51 7.46 19.12
CA ALA A 424 19.93 7.61 20.45
C ALA A 424 18.71 8.56 20.41
N ALA A 425 18.88 9.70 19.72
CA ALA A 425 17.81 10.67 19.52
C ALA A 425 16.65 10.08 18.71
N LEU A 426 16.93 9.27 17.67
CA LEU A 426 15.92 8.58 16.88
C LEU A 426 15.08 7.61 17.72
N ARG A 427 15.74 6.76 18.54
CA ARG A 427 15.02 5.82 19.41
C ARG A 427 14.15 6.54 20.43
N ALA A 428 14.67 7.59 21.05
CA ALA A 428 13.92 8.36 22.04
C ALA A 428 12.71 9.08 21.42
N GLY A 429 12.90 9.69 20.24
CA GLY A 429 11.84 10.47 19.58
C GLY A 429 10.79 9.64 18.82
N LEU A 430 11.09 8.37 18.48
CA LEU A 430 10.17 7.48 17.74
C LEU A 430 9.62 6.33 18.57
N ALA A 431 9.92 6.27 19.88
CA ALA A 431 9.51 5.17 20.76
C ALA A 431 8.00 4.91 20.75
N ASP A 432 7.18 5.96 20.71
CA ASP A 432 5.73 5.86 20.69
C ASP A 432 5.14 5.47 19.32
N GLN A 433 5.99 5.33 18.29
CA GLN A 433 5.57 5.02 16.92
C GLN A 433 6.06 3.65 16.43
N GLU A 434 6.79 2.92 17.28
CA GLU A 434 7.29 1.58 17.00
C GLU A 434 6.24 0.45 17.15
#